data_32563de20338472200f7c454757917f8
#
_entry.id   32563de20338472200f7c454757917f8
#
_cell.length_a   1.000
_cell.length_b   1.000
_cell.length_c   1.000
_cell.angle_alpha   90.00
_cell.angle_beta   90.00
_cell.angle_gamma   90.00
#
_symmetry.space_group_name_H-M   'P 1'
#
loop_
_entity.id
_entity.type
_entity.pdbx_description
1 polymer ?
#
loop_
_entity_poly.entity_id
_entity_poly.type
_entity_poly.pdbx_seq_one_letter_code
_entity_poly.pdbx_strand_id
1 'polypeptide(L)'
;DKLTTPSIWLINGQLKPIIPRTNENQFDNLTYNHHRRICNQVQINRVEQIVRQKRGIVGWCHTLRKRLSLYFETLPPPLSAYCQQLIIGSSNEDAAELMVSIKRLGLLHLFCISGMHIVLFTDLLRRLLVHLWCRKESIDLFLIIILPFYLLIGGGATSLIRATIMAELGLLHRYLNLDRLDGWALSLLIGLVIDPLLLLTLGGQLSYLLSFILQVLPESVRGFKQSLLLNLISLPSLLSYVYEVHLLSFGVSYLIIPLFSTIVFPAVLVGALSFKLFEPLTYLINAGLKCFQYILNWLSDFPGMIHFGKPPLILALLLFAASLFVISQDTSLKS
;
A
#
# COMPACT_ATOMS: atom_id res chain seq x y z
N ASP A 1 18.51 -0.95 24.83
CA ASP A 1 17.14 -1.47 25.02
C ASP A 1 16.20 -0.90 23.97
N LYS A 2 15.66 -1.76 23.11
CA LYS A 2 14.66 -1.36 22.11
C LYS A 2 13.36 -1.03 22.85
N LEU A 3 13.06 0.28 23.02
CA LEU A 3 11.83 0.72 23.67
C LEU A 3 10.60 0.19 22.93
N THR A 4 9.76 -0.53 23.64
CA THR A 4 8.53 -1.14 23.07
C THR A 4 7.32 -0.24 23.21
N THR A 5 7.40 0.82 24.01
CA THR A 5 6.29 1.77 24.24
C THR A 5 6.59 3.12 23.57
N PRO A 6 5.58 3.76 22.93
CA PRO A 6 5.76 5.09 22.38
C PRO A 6 6.05 6.09 23.48
N SER A 7 7.11 6.87 23.30
CA SER A 7 7.66 7.76 24.32
C SER A 7 7.89 9.16 23.76
N ILE A 8 7.81 10.17 24.62
CA ILE A 8 8.23 11.53 24.32
C ILE A 8 9.65 11.70 24.84
N TRP A 9 10.56 12.13 23.98
CA TRP A 9 11.98 12.22 24.25
C TRP A 9 12.42 13.66 24.23
N LEU A 10 13.26 14.05 25.18
CA LEU A 10 14.03 15.28 25.12
C LEU A 10 15.31 14.97 24.36
N ILE A 11 15.49 15.63 23.23
CA ILE A 11 16.63 15.43 22.35
C ILE A 11 17.41 16.72 22.16
N ASN A 12 18.71 16.61 22.12
CA ASN A 12 19.62 17.66 21.67
C ASN A 12 19.97 17.38 20.22
N GLY A 13 19.73 18.36 19.33
CA GLY A 13 19.96 18.18 17.91
C GLY A 13 19.95 19.49 17.13
N GLN A 14 20.35 19.42 15.88
CA GLN A 14 20.36 20.55 14.97
C GLN A 14 19.22 20.45 13.96
N LEU A 15 18.48 21.53 13.80
CA LEU A 15 17.51 21.67 12.71
C LEU A 15 18.26 21.91 11.40
N LYS A 16 17.98 21.05 10.40
CA LYS A 16 18.51 21.23 9.05
C LYS A 16 17.34 21.43 8.07
N PRO A 17 17.48 22.36 7.12
CA PRO A 17 16.48 22.49 6.06
C PRO A 17 16.50 21.24 5.17
N ILE A 18 15.35 20.93 4.59
CA ILE A 18 15.24 19.89 3.58
C ILE A 18 15.85 20.43 2.29
N ILE A 19 16.83 19.71 1.73
CA ILE A 19 17.53 20.12 0.51
C ILE A 19 16.57 19.97 -0.67
N PRO A 20 16.32 21.04 -1.46
CA PRO A 20 15.55 20.96 -2.69
C PRO A 20 16.31 20.12 -3.74
N ARG A 21 15.60 19.73 -4.81
CA ARG A 21 16.25 19.06 -5.94
C ARG A 21 17.36 19.94 -6.54
N THR A 22 18.46 19.33 -6.88
CA THR A 22 19.62 20.00 -7.52
C THR A 22 19.66 19.78 -9.03
N ASN A 23 18.97 18.74 -9.55
CA ASN A 23 18.90 18.38 -10.95
C ASN A 23 17.46 18.39 -11.46
N GLU A 24 17.24 18.68 -12.74
CA GLU A 24 15.89 18.85 -13.34
C GLU A 24 14.97 17.63 -13.17
N ASN A 25 15.47 16.42 -13.31
CA ASN A 25 14.70 15.18 -13.23
C ASN A 25 14.89 14.43 -11.91
N GLN A 26 15.48 15.08 -10.91
CA GLN A 26 15.62 14.52 -9.58
C GLN A 26 14.30 14.59 -8.81
N PHE A 27 14.04 13.58 -7.98
CA PHE A 27 12.91 13.59 -7.04
C PHE A 27 12.95 14.84 -6.16
N ASP A 28 11.87 15.59 -6.15
CA ASP A 28 11.74 16.82 -5.33
C ASP A 28 11.39 16.47 -3.90
N ASN A 29 12.42 16.25 -3.11
CA ASN A 29 12.31 15.91 -1.69
C ASN A 29 11.67 17.05 -0.87
N LEU A 30 11.89 18.31 -1.24
CA LEU A 30 11.30 19.46 -0.58
C LEU A 30 9.78 19.48 -0.76
N THR A 31 9.29 19.44 -2.00
CA THR A 31 7.85 19.42 -2.31
C THR A 31 7.18 18.19 -1.70
N TYR A 32 7.79 17.01 -1.79
CA TYR A 32 7.27 15.78 -1.19
C TYR A 32 7.08 15.90 0.34
N ASN A 33 8.06 16.44 1.05
CA ASN A 33 7.99 16.61 2.50
C ASN A 33 7.03 17.74 2.90
N HIS A 34 6.99 18.84 2.13
CA HIS A 34 6.03 19.93 2.36
C HIS A 34 4.58 19.43 2.26
N HIS A 35 4.25 18.56 1.29
CA HIS A 35 2.92 17.93 1.20
C HIS A 35 2.60 17.09 2.45
N ARG A 36 3.62 16.57 3.12
CA ARG A 36 3.48 15.85 4.41
C ARG A 36 3.56 16.78 5.63
N ARG A 37 3.58 18.09 5.43
CA ARG A 37 3.74 19.11 6.47
C ARG A 37 5.07 18.99 7.25
N ILE A 38 6.10 18.46 6.61
CA ILE A 38 7.45 18.36 7.15
C ILE A 38 8.28 19.47 6.55
N CYS A 39 8.67 20.46 7.36
CA CYS A 39 9.43 21.63 6.91
C CYS A 39 10.93 21.50 7.14
N ASN A 40 11.35 20.72 8.15
CA ASN A 40 12.76 20.61 8.56
C ASN A 40 13.09 19.16 8.96
N GLN A 41 14.38 18.84 8.92
CA GLN A 41 14.93 17.61 9.48
C GLN A 41 15.66 17.92 10.77
N VAL A 42 15.63 17.01 11.73
CA VAL A 42 16.41 17.12 12.97
C VAL A 42 17.52 16.08 12.94
N GLN A 43 18.76 16.54 12.94
CA GLN A 43 19.89 15.68 13.20
C GLN A 43 20.09 15.54 14.70
N ILE A 44 19.77 14.35 15.24
CA ILE A 44 19.85 14.09 16.67
C ILE A 44 21.31 13.83 17.02
N ASN A 45 21.87 14.67 17.91
CA ASN A 45 23.21 14.49 18.44
C ASN A 45 23.19 13.60 19.71
N ARG A 46 22.20 13.83 20.57
CA ARG A 46 22.05 13.11 21.84
C ARG A 46 20.60 13.04 22.28
N VAL A 47 20.22 11.90 22.85
CA VAL A 47 18.95 11.74 23.58
C VAL A 47 19.25 11.99 25.06
N GLU A 48 18.60 13.00 25.63
CA GLU A 48 18.86 13.42 27.01
C GLU A 48 17.96 12.67 28.01
N GLN A 49 16.65 12.64 27.74
CA GLN A 49 15.70 12.06 28.68
C GLN A 49 14.45 11.53 27.99
N ILE A 50 13.84 10.48 28.57
CA ILE A 50 12.50 10.04 28.22
C ILE A 50 11.50 10.74 29.16
N VAL A 51 10.72 11.67 28.62
CA VAL A 51 9.85 12.54 29.44
C VAL A 51 8.53 11.85 29.78
N ARG A 52 7.93 11.14 28.81
CA ARG A 52 6.61 10.54 28.98
C ARG A 52 6.41 9.33 28.08
N GLN A 53 5.75 8.30 28.59
CA GLN A 53 5.24 7.19 27.80
C GLN A 53 3.76 7.42 27.47
N LYS A 54 3.38 7.24 26.20
CA LYS A 54 1.97 7.31 25.79
C LYS A 54 1.25 6.04 26.27
N ARG A 55 0.19 6.25 27.07
CA ARG A 55 -0.73 5.19 27.54
C ARG A 55 -2.05 5.29 26.76
N GLY A 56 -2.91 4.28 26.87
CA GLY A 56 -4.20 4.20 26.20
C GLY A 56 -4.17 3.27 24.96
N ILE A 57 -5.29 3.21 24.24
CA ILE A 57 -5.50 2.30 23.10
C ILE A 57 -4.44 2.53 22.01
N VAL A 58 -4.18 3.79 21.65
CA VAL A 58 -3.15 4.13 20.65
C VAL A 58 -1.77 3.69 21.10
N GLY A 59 -1.42 3.92 22.39
CA GLY A 59 -0.15 3.46 22.96
C GLY A 59 -0.03 1.93 22.93
N TRP A 60 -1.12 1.22 23.21
CA TRP A 60 -1.16 -0.24 23.13
C TRP A 60 -0.96 -0.74 21.69
N CYS A 61 -1.64 -0.15 20.69
CA CYS A 61 -1.44 -0.50 19.27
C CYS A 61 0.00 -0.28 18.82
N HIS A 62 0.63 0.83 19.21
CA HIS A 62 2.04 1.09 18.90
C HIS A 62 2.97 0.09 19.59
N THR A 63 2.68 -0.30 20.82
CA THR A 63 3.44 -1.34 21.54
C THR A 63 3.31 -2.68 20.83
N LEU A 64 2.09 -3.04 20.42
CA LEU A 64 1.83 -4.26 19.66
C LEU A 64 2.57 -4.25 18.32
N ARG A 65 2.49 -3.14 17.57
CA ARG A 65 3.24 -2.94 16.33
C ARG A 65 4.74 -3.17 16.54
N LYS A 66 5.32 -2.60 17.60
CA LYS A 66 6.75 -2.78 17.90
C LYS A 66 7.10 -4.22 18.27
N ARG A 67 6.25 -4.90 19.06
CA ARG A 67 6.42 -6.31 19.37
C ARG A 67 6.36 -7.19 18.13
N LEU A 68 5.42 -6.92 17.22
CA LEU A 68 5.33 -7.60 15.93
C LEU A 68 6.57 -7.34 15.08
N SER A 69 7.06 -6.09 15.02
CA SER A 69 8.32 -5.77 14.31
C SER A 69 9.50 -6.58 14.85
N LEU A 70 9.67 -6.63 16.19
CA LEU A 70 10.73 -7.41 16.83
C LEU A 70 10.56 -8.91 16.58
N TYR A 71 9.34 -9.42 16.58
CA TYR A 71 9.05 -10.82 16.23
C TYR A 71 9.43 -11.10 14.77
N PHE A 72 9.03 -10.23 13.83
CA PHE A 72 9.38 -10.40 12.41
C PHE A 72 10.87 -10.33 12.14
N GLU A 73 11.63 -9.56 12.94
CA GLU A 73 13.10 -9.55 12.87
C GLU A 73 13.72 -10.93 13.20
N THR A 74 13.01 -11.82 13.90
CA THR A 74 13.49 -13.18 14.20
C THR A 74 13.23 -14.18 13.07
N LEU A 75 12.39 -13.82 12.08
CA LEU A 75 12.07 -14.68 10.94
C LEU A 75 13.23 -14.76 9.95
N PRO A 76 13.39 -15.87 9.22
CA PRO A 76 14.43 -15.98 8.20
C PRO A 76 14.18 -15.00 7.03
N PRO A 77 15.22 -14.34 6.45
CA PRO A 77 15.08 -13.53 5.27
C PRO A 77 14.84 -14.41 4.00
N PRO A 78 13.96 -14.01 3.05
CA PRO A 78 13.26 -12.74 2.95
C PRO A 78 11.91 -12.66 3.69
N LEU A 79 11.42 -13.72 4.33
CA LEU A 79 10.11 -13.71 5.01
C LEU A 79 10.00 -12.56 6.02
N SER A 80 11.07 -12.26 6.77
CA SER A 80 11.14 -11.11 7.68
C SER A 80 10.77 -9.80 6.97
N ALA A 81 11.40 -9.52 5.83
CA ALA A 81 11.17 -8.32 5.04
C ALA A 81 9.71 -8.23 4.52
N TYR A 82 9.18 -9.35 4.02
CA TYR A 82 7.77 -9.41 3.57
C TYR A 82 6.80 -9.15 4.72
N CYS A 83 6.99 -9.77 5.88
CA CYS A 83 6.12 -9.55 7.05
C CYS A 83 6.17 -8.09 7.52
N GLN A 84 7.36 -7.51 7.63
CA GLN A 84 7.50 -6.12 8.04
C GLN A 84 6.82 -5.16 7.06
N GLN A 85 7.00 -5.36 5.77
CA GLN A 85 6.46 -4.48 4.75
C GLN A 85 4.95 -4.64 4.57
N LEU A 86 4.44 -5.88 4.51
CA LEU A 86 3.06 -6.17 4.14
C LEU A 86 2.08 -6.16 5.32
N ILE A 87 2.55 -6.47 6.54
CA ILE A 87 1.66 -6.57 7.71
C ILE A 87 1.69 -5.28 8.53
N ILE A 88 2.88 -4.72 8.78
CA ILE A 88 3.02 -3.53 9.64
C ILE A 88 3.47 -2.28 8.88
N GLY A 89 3.76 -2.35 7.58
CA GLY A 89 4.13 -1.20 6.76
C GLY A 89 5.44 -0.53 7.22
N SER A 90 6.39 -1.29 7.75
CA SER A 90 7.73 -0.81 8.06
C SER A 90 8.75 -1.43 7.13
N SER A 91 9.75 -0.63 6.72
CA SER A 91 10.87 -1.11 5.91
C SER A 91 12.11 -1.32 6.78
N ASN A 92 12.85 -2.40 6.52
CA ASN A 92 14.19 -2.65 7.04
C ASN A 92 15.19 -2.70 5.88
N GLU A 93 16.46 -2.93 6.17
CA GLU A 93 17.52 -2.99 5.14
C GLU A 93 17.25 -4.12 4.12
N ASP A 94 16.79 -5.29 4.57
CA ASP A 94 16.44 -6.42 3.68
C ASP A 94 15.28 -6.07 2.75
N ALA A 95 14.33 -5.25 3.23
CA ALA A 95 13.22 -4.75 2.40
C ALA A 95 13.70 -3.75 1.35
N ALA A 96 14.80 -3.03 1.58
CA ALA A 96 15.33 -2.07 0.61
C ALA A 96 15.80 -2.77 -0.67
N GLU A 97 16.50 -3.89 -0.58
CA GLU A 97 16.93 -4.68 -1.76
C GLU A 97 15.72 -5.21 -2.54
N LEU A 98 14.75 -5.80 -1.83
CA LEU A 98 13.50 -6.27 -2.43
C LEU A 98 12.79 -5.16 -3.19
N MET A 99 12.76 -3.95 -2.62
CA MET A 99 12.09 -2.80 -3.20
C MET A 99 12.70 -2.28 -4.49
N VAL A 100 13.99 -2.51 -4.76
CA VAL A 100 14.65 -2.05 -5.99
C VAL A 100 14.02 -2.70 -7.23
N SER A 101 13.91 -4.02 -7.26
CA SER A 101 13.35 -4.76 -8.41
C SER A 101 11.86 -4.52 -8.56
N ILE A 102 11.13 -4.46 -7.45
CA ILE A 102 9.70 -4.15 -7.40
C ILE A 102 9.42 -2.75 -7.96
N LYS A 103 10.24 -1.76 -7.58
CA LYS A 103 10.11 -0.39 -8.06
C LYS A 103 10.39 -0.30 -9.56
N ARG A 104 11.45 -0.96 -10.05
CA ARG A 104 11.78 -1.02 -11.48
C ARG A 104 10.63 -1.61 -12.30
N LEU A 105 10.00 -2.68 -11.84
CA LEU A 105 8.86 -3.32 -12.50
C LEU A 105 7.52 -2.58 -12.33
N GLY A 106 7.48 -1.44 -11.62
CA GLY A 106 6.24 -0.69 -11.37
C GLY A 106 5.28 -1.39 -10.39
N LEU A 107 5.74 -2.42 -9.66
CA LEU A 107 4.95 -3.23 -8.74
C LEU A 107 4.93 -2.69 -7.30
N LEU A 108 5.42 -1.47 -7.08
CA LEU A 108 5.51 -0.86 -5.74
C LEU A 108 4.18 -0.89 -4.98
N HIS A 109 3.07 -0.76 -5.70
CA HIS A 109 1.74 -0.78 -5.13
C HIS A 109 1.35 -2.12 -4.47
N LEU A 110 1.99 -3.24 -4.85
CA LEU A 110 1.77 -4.55 -4.22
C LEU A 110 2.46 -4.68 -2.86
N PHE A 111 3.56 -3.95 -2.66
CA PHE A 111 4.36 -4.01 -1.43
C PHE A 111 4.10 -2.84 -0.46
N CYS A 112 3.29 -1.87 -0.85
CA CYS A 112 2.70 -0.93 0.08
C CYS A 112 1.40 -1.51 0.62
N ILE A 113 1.12 -1.37 1.91
CA ILE A 113 -0.18 -1.78 2.45
C ILE A 113 -1.26 -1.01 1.69
N SER A 114 -2.10 -1.72 0.94
CA SER A 114 -3.06 -1.17 0.00
C SER A 114 -4.47 -1.68 0.25
N GLY A 115 -5.45 -1.15 -0.51
CA GLY A 115 -6.82 -1.63 -0.47
C GLY A 115 -6.96 -3.13 -0.70
N MET A 116 -6.12 -3.71 -1.58
CA MET A 116 -6.11 -5.15 -1.82
C MET A 116 -5.80 -5.95 -0.53
N HIS A 117 -4.84 -5.50 0.27
CA HIS A 117 -4.48 -6.16 1.54
C HIS A 117 -5.65 -6.12 2.53
N ILE A 118 -6.38 -5.00 2.61
CA ILE A 118 -7.60 -4.89 3.43
C ILE A 118 -8.66 -5.87 2.97
N VAL A 119 -8.91 -5.95 1.66
CA VAL A 119 -9.90 -6.89 1.09
C VAL A 119 -9.48 -8.33 1.40
N LEU A 120 -8.23 -8.70 1.14
CA LEU A 120 -7.72 -10.05 1.44
C LEU A 120 -7.81 -10.38 2.93
N PHE A 121 -7.45 -9.43 3.79
CA PHE A 121 -7.51 -9.60 5.25
C PHE A 121 -8.96 -9.76 5.72
N THR A 122 -9.88 -8.93 5.27
CA THR A 122 -11.29 -9.01 5.62
C THR A 122 -11.95 -10.28 5.10
N ASP A 123 -11.63 -10.70 3.87
CA ASP A 123 -12.14 -11.96 3.29
C ASP A 123 -11.61 -13.18 4.04
N LEU A 124 -10.32 -13.18 4.41
CA LEU A 124 -9.73 -14.25 5.20
C LEU A 124 -10.40 -14.36 6.57
N LEU A 125 -10.54 -13.24 7.29
CA LEU A 125 -11.22 -13.20 8.58
C LEU A 125 -12.68 -13.61 8.46
N ARG A 126 -13.39 -13.13 7.45
CA ARG A 126 -14.79 -13.49 7.21
C ARG A 126 -14.94 -14.99 6.98
N ARG A 127 -14.12 -15.60 6.13
CA ARG A 127 -14.13 -17.06 5.88
C ARG A 127 -13.86 -17.84 7.16
N LEU A 128 -12.88 -17.41 7.94
CA LEU A 128 -12.53 -18.05 9.22
C LEU A 128 -13.70 -17.98 10.22
N LEU A 129 -14.32 -16.80 10.39
CA LEU A 129 -15.43 -16.61 11.32
C LEU A 129 -16.72 -17.32 10.86
N VAL A 130 -16.97 -17.39 9.53
CA VAL A 130 -18.06 -18.21 8.99
C VAL A 130 -17.82 -19.70 9.29
N HIS A 131 -16.59 -20.18 9.16
CA HIS A 131 -16.25 -21.55 9.49
C HIS A 131 -16.43 -21.86 10.99
N LEU A 132 -16.28 -20.86 11.85
CA LEU A 132 -16.58 -20.93 13.29
C LEU A 132 -18.08 -20.72 13.63
N TRP A 133 -18.97 -20.81 12.64
CA TRP A 133 -20.43 -20.69 12.78
C TRP A 133 -20.90 -19.34 13.33
N CYS A 134 -20.12 -18.27 13.18
CA CYS A 134 -20.52 -16.93 13.56
C CYS A 134 -21.61 -16.38 12.63
N ARG A 135 -22.57 -15.61 13.19
CA ARG A 135 -23.61 -14.93 12.41
C ARG A 135 -22.99 -13.80 11.58
N LYS A 136 -23.56 -13.51 10.40
CA LYS A 136 -23.07 -12.48 9.49
C LYS A 136 -23.00 -11.09 10.15
N GLU A 137 -24.02 -10.74 10.93
CA GLU A 137 -24.07 -9.46 11.64
C GLU A 137 -22.95 -9.32 12.67
N SER A 138 -22.64 -10.39 13.39
CA SER A 138 -21.53 -10.42 14.36
C SER A 138 -20.18 -10.32 13.66
N ILE A 139 -20.03 -10.89 12.46
CA ILE A 139 -18.82 -10.80 11.65
C ILE A 139 -18.63 -9.35 11.16
N ASP A 140 -19.70 -8.73 10.62
CA ASP A 140 -19.63 -7.35 10.13
C ASP A 140 -19.28 -6.38 11.27
N LEU A 141 -19.90 -6.53 12.45
CA LEU A 141 -19.58 -5.75 13.64
C LEU A 141 -18.13 -5.95 14.09
N PHE A 142 -17.65 -7.20 14.12
CA PHE A 142 -16.27 -7.51 14.45
C PHE A 142 -15.28 -6.85 13.47
N LEU A 143 -15.57 -6.90 12.16
CA LEU A 143 -14.72 -6.27 11.14
C LEU A 143 -14.69 -4.74 11.28
N ILE A 144 -15.82 -4.09 11.55
CA ILE A 144 -15.91 -2.64 11.80
C ILE A 144 -15.02 -2.25 13.01
N ILE A 145 -14.95 -3.10 14.03
CA ILE A 145 -14.11 -2.82 15.21
C ILE A 145 -12.63 -3.09 14.92
N ILE A 146 -12.30 -4.18 14.25
CA ILE A 146 -10.89 -4.61 14.07
C ILE A 146 -10.13 -3.78 13.01
N LEU A 147 -10.82 -3.25 12.00
CA LEU A 147 -10.18 -2.48 10.93
C LEU A 147 -9.48 -1.20 11.41
N PRO A 148 -10.06 -0.36 12.30
CA PRO A 148 -9.35 0.78 12.87
C PRO A 148 -8.12 0.38 13.70
N PHE A 149 -8.17 -0.76 14.41
CA PHE A 149 -6.99 -1.27 15.11
C PHE A 149 -5.89 -1.69 14.12
N TYR A 150 -6.27 -2.37 13.03
CA TYR A 150 -5.32 -2.72 11.98
C TYR A 150 -4.71 -1.48 11.33
N LEU A 151 -5.50 -0.42 11.09
CA LEU A 151 -5.00 0.87 10.61
C LEU A 151 -3.90 1.44 11.52
N LEU A 152 -4.09 1.41 12.84
CA LEU A 152 -3.10 1.89 13.82
C LEU A 152 -1.84 1.00 13.83
N ILE A 153 -2.00 -0.31 13.74
CA ILE A 153 -0.89 -1.28 13.69
C ILE A 153 -0.11 -1.12 12.37
N GLY A 154 -0.80 -0.92 11.24
CA GLY A 154 -0.21 -0.69 9.93
C GLY A 154 0.46 0.68 9.75
N GLY A 155 0.44 1.54 10.79
CA GLY A 155 1.17 2.82 10.81
C GLY A 155 0.44 3.99 10.16
N GLY A 156 -0.85 3.87 9.86
CA GLY A 156 -1.68 4.99 9.41
C GLY A 156 -1.27 5.56 8.04
N ALA A 157 -0.71 4.75 7.14
CA ALA A 157 -0.42 5.21 5.79
C ALA A 157 -1.70 5.71 5.08
N THR A 158 -1.59 6.74 4.26
CA THR A 158 -2.75 7.36 3.57
C THR A 158 -3.53 6.36 2.72
N SER A 159 -2.84 5.42 2.05
CA SER A 159 -3.46 4.32 1.32
C SER A 159 -4.27 3.38 2.21
N LEU A 160 -3.78 3.13 3.43
CA LEU A 160 -4.44 2.26 4.40
C LEU A 160 -5.66 2.95 5.04
N ILE A 161 -5.54 4.25 5.39
CA ILE A 161 -6.67 5.05 5.89
C ILE A 161 -7.85 4.97 4.93
N ARG A 162 -7.59 5.27 3.65
CA ARG A 162 -8.63 5.22 2.64
C ARG A 162 -9.24 3.83 2.46
N ALA A 163 -8.39 2.80 2.36
CA ALA A 163 -8.86 1.43 2.19
C ALA A 163 -9.72 0.97 3.37
N THR A 164 -9.36 1.38 4.59
CA THR A 164 -10.15 1.12 5.80
C THR A 164 -11.50 1.81 5.72
N ILE A 165 -11.54 3.12 5.39
CA ILE A 165 -12.81 3.86 5.24
C ILE A 165 -13.70 3.21 4.19
N MET A 166 -13.16 2.86 3.01
CA MET A 166 -13.94 2.19 1.96
C MET A 166 -14.46 0.82 2.41
N ALA A 167 -13.65 0.05 3.14
CA ALA A 167 -14.08 -1.25 3.66
C ALA A 167 -15.19 -1.10 4.71
N GLU A 168 -15.08 -0.14 5.62
CA GLU A 168 -16.11 0.14 6.63
C GLU A 168 -17.42 0.61 5.99
N LEU A 169 -17.35 1.53 5.02
CA LEU A 169 -18.52 1.97 4.27
C LEU A 169 -19.15 0.79 3.50
N GLY A 170 -18.36 -0.11 2.93
CA GLY A 170 -18.82 -1.34 2.31
C GLY A 170 -19.50 -2.31 3.28
N LEU A 171 -19.06 -2.38 4.54
CA LEU A 171 -19.74 -3.15 5.59
C LEU A 171 -21.05 -2.49 6.03
N LEU A 172 -21.05 -1.15 6.11
CA LEU A 172 -22.22 -0.36 6.47
C LEU A 172 -23.22 -0.17 5.34
N HIS A 173 -22.85 -0.48 4.09
CA HIS A 173 -23.70 -0.35 2.90
C HIS A 173 -25.10 -0.95 3.11
N ARG A 174 -25.21 -2.13 3.72
CA ARG A 174 -26.48 -2.79 4.01
C ARG A 174 -27.39 -2.01 4.97
N TYR A 175 -26.78 -1.22 5.84
CA TYR A 175 -27.49 -0.47 6.88
C TYR A 175 -27.83 0.95 6.43
N LEU A 176 -27.00 1.53 5.54
CA LEU A 176 -27.10 2.92 5.09
C LEU A 176 -27.75 3.06 3.70
N ASN A 177 -28.08 1.95 3.03
CA ASN A 177 -28.61 1.94 1.64
C ASN A 177 -27.76 2.80 0.67
N LEU A 178 -26.44 2.79 0.84
CA LEU A 178 -25.52 3.53 -0.01
C LEU A 178 -25.19 2.71 -1.26
N ASP A 179 -25.18 3.32 -2.42
CA ASP A 179 -24.62 2.71 -3.61
C ASP A 179 -23.09 2.65 -3.53
N ARG A 180 -22.47 1.76 -4.34
CA ARG A 180 -21.00 1.61 -4.34
C ARG A 180 -20.28 2.91 -4.67
N LEU A 181 -20.84 3.70 -5.59
CA LEU A 181 -20.30 5.01 -5.97
C LEU A 181 -20.46 6.04 -4.86
N ASP A 182 -21.58 6.02 -4.12
CA ASP A 182 -21.80 6.89 -2.97
C ASP A 182 -20.78 6.59 -1.87
N GLY A 183 -20.53 5.31 -1.59
CA GLY A 183 -19.50 4.88 -0.66
C GLY A 183 -18.10 5.35 -1.09
N TRP A 184 -17.79 5.27 -2.39
CA TRP A 184 -16.55 5.80 -2.94
C TRP A 184 -16.45 7.33 -2.76
N ALA A 185 -17.50 8.07 -3.15
CA ALA A 185 -17.54 9.53 -3.02
C ALA A 185 -17.42 9.98 -1.56
N LEU A 186 -18.14 9.32 -0.65
CA LEU A 186 -18.07 9.60 0.78
C LEU A 186 -16.67 9.31 1.33
N SER A 187 -16.02 8.22 0.90
CA SER A 187 -14.64 7.92 1.29
C SER A 187 -13.65 9.00 0.82
N LEU A 188 -13.87 9.56 -0.38
CA LEU A 188 -13.07 10.66 -0.91
C LEU A 188 -13.26 11.93 -0.08
N LEU A 189 -14.50 12.28 0.25
CA LEU A 189 -14.80 13.45 1.08
C LEU A 189 -14.16 13.34 2.47
N ILE A 190 -14.32 12.19 3.13
CA ILE A 190 -13.68 11.93 4.43
C ILE A 190 -12.15 12.01 4.29
N GLY A 191 -11.59 11.42 3.24
CA GLY A 191 -10.16 11.45 2.96
C GLY A 191 -9.63 12.87 2.79
N LEU A 192 -10.35 13.75 2.06
CA LEU A 192 -9.99 15.15 1.88
C LEU A 192 -10.11 15.98 3.16
N VAL A 193 -11.05 15.65 4.04
CA VAL A 193 -11.15 16.29 5.37
C VAL A 193 -9.95 15.92 6.23
N ILE A 194 -9.51 14.65 6.20
CA ILE A 194 -8.35 14.17 6.96
C ILE A 194 -7.04 14.73 6.38
N ASP A 195 -6.90 14.68 5.06
CA ASP A 195 -5.73 15.15 4.31
C ASP A 195 -6.15 15.94 3.08
N PRO A 196 -6.23 17.28 3.17
CA PRO A 196 -6.61 18.15 2.04
C PRO A 196 -5.68 18.02 0.82
N LEU A 197 -4.44 17.57 1.02
CA LEU A 197 -3.46 17.39 -0.06
C LEU A 197 -3.47 15.99 -0.66
N LEU A 198 -4.42 15.15 -0.26
CA LEU A 198 -4.54 13.74 -0.66
C LEU A 198 -4.44 13.54 -2.19
N LEU A 199 -5.20 14.32 -2.97
CA LEU A 199 -5.20 14.23 -4.43
C LEU A 199 -3.98 14.85 -5.09
N LEU A 200 -3.13 15.56 -4.34
CA LEU A 200 -1.84 16.07 -4.82
C LEU A 200 -0.72 15.05 -4.58
N THR A 201 -1.00 13.90 -4.03
CA THR A 201 -0.04 12.80 -3.86
C THR A 201 -0.27 11.71 -4.90
N LEU A 202 0.81 11.09 -5.39
CA LEU A 202 0.70 9.95 -6.32
C LEU A 202 -0.17 8.81 -5.74
N GLY A 203 0.03 8.50 -4.47
CA GLY A 203 -0.73 7.44 -3.78
C GLY A 203 -2.23 7.74 -3.71
N GLY A 204 -2.60 8.98 -3.42
CA GLY A 204 -4.00 9.44 -3.41
C GLY A 204 -4.62 9.36 -4.79
N GLN A 205 -3.95 9.94 -5.81
CA GLN A 205 -4.42 9.92 -7.20
C GLN A 205 -4.66 8.50 -7.71
N LEU A 206 -3.64 7.65 -7.68
CA LEU A 206 -3.75 6.29 -8.19
C LEU A 206 -4.85 5.51 -7.49
N SER A 207 -4.93 5.69 -6.22
CA SER A 207 -5.82 4.89 -5.43
C SER A 207 -7.29 5.24 -5.62
N TYR A 208 -7.67 6.52 -5.63
CA TYR A 208 -9.04 6.94 -5.90
C TYR A 208 -9.39 6.74 -7.38
N LEU A 209 -8.47 7.06 -8.29
CA LEU A 209 -8.66 6.85 -9.71
C LEU A 209 -8.91 5.37 -10.06
N LEU A 210 -8.02 4.48 -9.64
CA LEU A 210 -8.14 3.05 -9.97
C LEU A 210 -9.35 2.41 -9.28
N SER A 211 -9.67 2.78 -8.04
CA SER A 211 -10.86 2.27 -7.37
C SER A 211 -12.17 2.77 -8.01
N PHE A 212 -12.19 4.00 -8.52
CA PHE A 212 -13.31 4.53 -9.29
C PHE A 212 -13.52 3.74 -10.59
N ILE A 213 -12.45 3.60 -11.38
CA ILE A 213 -12.48 2.87 -12.63
C ILE A 213 -12.96 1.43 -12.44
N LEU A 214 -12.45 0.74 -11.42
CA LEU A 214 -12.87 -0.64 -11.10
C LEU A 214 -14.38 -0.75 -10.79
N GLN A 215 -15.01 0.32 -10.29
CA GLN A 215 -16.45 0.32 -10.03
C GLN A 215 -17.29 0.63 -11.26
N VAL A 216 -16.75 1.44 -12.18
CA VAL A 216 -17.46 1.87 -13.40
C VAL A 216 -17.23 0.89 -14.56
N LEU A 217 -16.14 0.14 -14.57
CA LEU A 217 -15.83 -0.81 -15.63
C LEU A 217 -16.90 -1.89 -15.73
N PRO A 218 -17.41 -2.15 -16.95
CA PRO A 218 -18.38 -3.21 -17.18
C PRO A 218 -17.74 -4.59 -16.91
N GLU A 219 -18.55 -5.53 -16.45
CA GLU A 219 -18.09 -6.89 -16.12
C GLU A 219 -17.44 -7.65 -17.29
N SER A 220 -17.69 -7.21 -18.51
CA SER A 220 -17.08 -7.78 -19.72
C SER A 220 -15.61 -7.43 -19.90
N VAL A 221 -15.13 -6.38 -19.22
CA VAL A 221 -13.72 -5.97 -19.25
C VAL A 221 -13.01 -6.62 -18.07
N ARG A 222 -12.61 -7.87 -18.23
CA ARG A 222 -11.89 -8.64 -17.20
C ARG A 222 -10.56 -9.17 -17.73
N GLY A 223 -9.71 -9.65 -16.83
CA GLY A 223 -8.45 -10.30 -17.14
C GLY A 223 -7.40 -9.34 -17.70
N PHE A 224 -6.71 -9.75 -18.76
CA PHE A 224 -5.61 -8.98 -19.34
C PHE A 224 -6.05 -7.59 -19.82
N LYS A 225 -7.25 -7.47 -20.43
CA LYS A 225 -7.79 -6.20 -20.91
C LYS A 225 -8.00 -5.21 -19.76
N GLN A 226 -8.52 -5.66 -18.65
CA GLN A 226 -8.68 -4.85 -17.44
C GLN A 226 -7.33 -4.39 -16.88
N SER A 227 -6.37 -5.30 -16.77
CA SER A 227 -5.02 -4.97 -16.29
C SER A 227 -4.33 -3.94 -17.19
N LEU A 228 -4.40 -4.13 -18.51
CA LEU A 228 -3.85 -3.18 -19.48
C LEU A 228 -4.48 -1.80 -19.35
N LEU A 229 -5.81 -1.74 -19.23
CA LEU A 229 -6.54 -0.50 -19.10
C LEU A 229 -6.18 0.25 -17.81
N LEU A 230 -6.12 -0.46 -16.68
CA LEU A 230 -5.71 0.14 -15.41
C LEU A 230 -4.28 0.69 -15.45
N ASN A 231 -3.36 -0.03 -16.09
CA ASN A 231 -1.99 0.46 -16.31
C ASN A 231 -1.98 1.73 -17.20
N LEU A 232 -2.72 1.74 -18.30
CA LEU A 232 -2.81 2.92 -19.18
C LEU A 232 -3.37 4.14 -18.47
N ILE A 233 -4.43 3.96 -17.68
CA ILE A 233 -5.06 5.05 -16.90
C ILE A 233 -4.14 5.57 -15.80
N SER A 234 -3.33 4.70 -15.20
CA SER A 234 -2.37 5.09 -14.16
C SER A 234 -1.14 5.82 -14.74
N LEU A 235 -0.85 5.64 -16.02
CA LEU A 235 0.35 6.14 -16.68
C LEU A 235 0.55 7.66 -16.55
N PRO A 236 -0.46 8.54 -16.78
CA PRO A 236 -0.29 9.98 -16.63
C PRO A 236 0.15 10.39 -15.22
N SER A 237 -0.47 9.80 -14.19
CA SER A 237 -0.10 10.06 -12.80
C SER A 237 1.31 9.53 -12.50
N LEU A 238 1.64 8.32 -12.93
CA LEU A 238 2.97 7.73 -12.74
C LEU A 238 4.06 8.58 -13.40
N LEU A 239 3.89 8.97 -14.66
CA LEU A 239 4.86 9.78 -15.39
C LEU A 239 5.06 11.17 -14.78
N SER A 240 4.04 11.73 -14.13
CA SER A 240 4.15 13.03 -13.45
C SER A 240 4.99 13.02 -12.19
N TYR A 241 5.21 11.84 -11.58
CA TYR A 241 5.93 11.70 -10.31
C TYR A 241 7.20 10.84 -10.40
N VAL A 242 7.20 9.80 -11.25
CA VAL A 242 8.29 8.80 -11.29
C VAL A 242 9.17 8.97 -12.51
N TYR A 243 8.66 9.61 -13.60
CA TYR A 243 9.36 9.94 -14.85
C TYR A 243 9.91 8.74 -15.62
N GLU A 244 9.65 7.53 -15.18
CA GLU A 244 10.14 6.30 -15.79
C GLU A 244 9.07 5.20 -15.77
N VAL A 245 9.05 4.36 -16.79
CA VAL A 245 8.16 3.21 -16.90
C VAL A 245 8.90 2.05 -17.52
N HIS A 246 8.73 0.87 -16.97
CA HIS A 246 9.25 -0.36 -17.55
C HIS A 246 8.20 -1.00 -18.45
N LEU A 247 8.52 -1.27 -19.72
CA LEU A 247 7.56 -1.85 -20.67
C LEU A 247 6.97 -3.17 -20.19
N LEU A 248 7.77 -4.00 -19.52
CA LEU A 248 7.29 -5.26 -18.97
C LEU A 248 6.24 -5.10 -17.88
N SER A 249 6.12 -3.94 -17.24
CA SER A 249 5.14 -3.73 -16.15
C SER A 249 3.71 -4.03 -16.59
N PHE A 250 3.36 -3.77 -17.85
CA PHE A 250 2.03 -4.04 -18.39
C PHE A 250 1.65 -5.51 -18.40
N GLY A 251 2.58 -6.38 -18.82
CA GLY A 251 2.38 -7.83 -18.85
C GLY A 251 2.62 -8.49 -17.49
N VAL A 252 3.67 -8.07 -16.80
CA VAL A 252 4.08 -8.61 -15.51
C VAL A 252 3.02 -8.35 -14.44
N SER A 253 2.42 -7.17 -14.41
CA SER A 253 1.33 -6.84 -13.48
C SER A 253 0.16 -7.82 -13.59
N TYR A 254 -0.22 -8.20 -14.81
CA TYR A 254 -1.32 -9.13 -15.04
C TYR A 254 -1.07 -10.51 -14.42
N LEU A 255 0.17 -10.99 -14.43
CA LEU A 255 0.54 -12.30 -13.87
C LEU A 255 0.88 -12.21 -12.36
N ILE A 256 1.62 -11.18 -11.98
CA ILE A 256 2.14 -11.07 -10.61
C ILE A 256 1.05 -10.65 -9.62
N ILE A 257 0.09 -9.80 -9.99
CA ILE A 257 -0.97 -9.36 -9.07
C ILE A 257 -1.81 -10.54 -8.56
N PRO A 258 -2.38 -11.42 -9.43
CA PRO A 258 -3.09 -12.59 -8.95
C PRO A 258 -2.22 -13.56 -8.17
N LEU A 259 -1.00 -13.85 -8.64
CA LEU A 259 -0.05 -14.73 -7.96
C LEU A 259 0.25 -14.21 -6.55
N PHE A 260 0.52 -12.91 -6.44
CA PHE A 260 0.80 -12.27 -5.17
C PHE A 260 -0.40 -12.35 -4.21
N SER A 261 -1.61 -12.04 -4.68
CA SER A 261 -2.80 -12.01 -3.85
C SER A 261 -3.28 -13.40 -3.41
N THR A 262 -3.12 -14.42 -4.27
CA THR A 262 -3.65 -15.78 -3.99
C THR A 262 -2.62 -16.70 -3.34
N ILE A 263 -1.33 -16.49 -3.57
CA ILE A 263 -0.27 -17.39 -3.09
C ILE A 263 0.70 -16.65 -2.17
N VAL A 264 1.34 -15.56 -2.62
CA VAL A 264 2.44 -14.94 -1.88
C VAL A 264 1.95 -14.32 -0.57
N PHE A 265 0.92 -13.49 -0.62
CA PHE A 265 0.41 -12.83 0.58
C PHE A 265 -0.15 -13.81 1.63
N PRO A 266 -1.00 -14.79 1.30
CA PRO A 266 -1.41 -15.83 2.23
C PRO A 266 -0.23 -16.65 2.78
N ALA A 267 0.75 -16.99 1.94
CA ALA A 267 1.94 -17.72 2.38
C ALA A 267 2.76 -16.91 3.41
N VAL A 268 2.90 -15.59 3.22
CA VAL A 268 3.57 -14.71 4.19
C VAL A 268 2.84 -14.73 5.53
N LEU A 269 1.50 -14.66 5.54
CA LEU A 269 0.71 -14.72 6.78
C LEU A 269 0.88 -16.08 7.48
N VAL A 270 0.79 -17.18 6.72
CA VAL A 270 1.00 -18.54 7.28
C VAL A 270 2.43 -18.70 7.78
N GLY A 271 3.43 -18.25 7.02
CA GLY A 271 4.84 -18.31 7.43
C GLY A 271 5.12 -17.51 8.71
N ALA A 272 4.50 -16.34 8.85
CA ALA A 272 4.60 -15.56 10.08
C ALA A 272 4.01 -16.28 11.30
N LEU A 273 2.91 -16.99 11.13
CA LEU A 273 2.24 -17.71 12.21
C LEU A 273 2.90 -19.06 12.52
N SER A 274 3.47 -19.75 11.52
CA SER A 274 4.00 -21.11 11.65
C SER A 274 5.40 -21.18 12.24
N PHE A 275 6.17 -20.10 12.30
CA PHE A 275 7.59 -20.12 12.65
C PHE A 275 7.89 -20.81 13.99
N LYS A 276 7.09 -20.55 15.03
CA LYS A 276 7.25 -21.20 16.34
C LYS A 276 6.46 -22.51 16.49
N LEU A 277 5.53 -22.79 15.59
CA LEU A 277 4.64 -23.92 15.65
C LEU A 277 5.14 -25.09 14.80
N PHE A 278 5.64 -24.76 13.60
CA PHE A 278 6.08 -25.76 12.62
C PHE A 278 7.15 -25.18 11.69
N GLU A 279 8.39 -25.17 12.14
CA GLU A 279 9.54 -24.60 11.42
C GLU A 279 9.71 -25.12 9.97
N PRO A 280 9.55 -26.43 9.66
CA PRO A 280 9.72 -26.92 8.28
C PRO A 280 8.83 -26.20 7.28
N LEU A 281 7.58 -25.88 7.65
CA LEU A 281 6.66 -25.13 6.79
C LEU A 281 7.16 -23.70 6.55
N THR A 282 7.67 -23.07 7.60
CA THR A 282 8.25 -21.72 7.48
C THR A 282 9.43 -21.70 6.53
N TYR A 283 10.33 -22.69 6.60
CA TYR A 283 11.46 -22.80 5.69
C TYR A 283 11.03 -23.07 4.26
N LEU A 284 10.00 -23.90 4.04
CA LEU A 284 9.42 -24.15 2.71
C LEU A 284 8.84 -22.87 2.11
N ILE A 285 8.04 -22.12 2.90
CA ILE A 285 7.48 -20.84 2.47
C ILE A 285 8.60 -19.85 2.15
N ASN A 286 9.61 -19.78 3.00
CA ASN A 286 10.75 -18.89 2.78
C ASN A 286 11.53 -19.23 1.51
N ALA A 287 11.70 -20.52 1.19
CA ALA A 287 12.29 -20.95 -0.08
C ALA A 287 11.44 -20.52 -1.29
N GLY A 288 10.11 -20.63 -1.20
CA GLY A 288 9.18 -20.12 -2.21
C GLY A 288 9.29 -18.59 -2.40
N LEU A 289 9.40 -17.84 -1.32
CA LEU A 289 9.60 -16.39 -1.36
C LEU A 289 10.95 -16.01 -2.00
N LYS A 290 12.03 -16.75 -1.72
CA LYS A 290 13.34 -16.59 -2.39
C LYS A 290 13.22 -16.82 -3.89
N CYS A 291 12.53 -17.88 -4.30
CA CYS A 291 12.28 -18.16 -5.70
C CYS A 291 11.49 -17.03 -6.37
N PHE A 292 10.43 -16.55 -5.73
CA PHE A 292 9.65 -15.40 -6.20
C PHE A 292 10.49 -14.13 -6.34
N GLN A 293 11.33 -13.83 -5.36
CA GLN A 293 12.26 -12.68 -5.41
C GLN A 293 13.28 -12.83 -6.54
N TYR A 294 13.82 -14.02 -6.73
CA TYR A 294 14.73 -14.31 -7.85
C TYR A 294 14.07 -14.05 -9.21
N ILE A 295 12.81 -14.48 -9.38
CA ILE A 295 12.03 -14.21 -10.60
C ILE A 295 11.84 -12.71 -10.82
N LEU A 296 11.49 -11.95 -9.76
CA LEU A 296 11.33 -10.50 -9.85
C LEU A 296 12.64 -9.80 -10.23
N ASN A 297 13.77 -10.21 -9.64
CA ASN A 297 15.07 -9.67 -9.95
C ASN A 297 15.43 -9.94 -11.42
N TRP A 298 15.28 -11.19 -11.86
CA TRP A 298 15.52 -11.58 -13.25
C TRP A 298 14.66 -10.78 -14.24
N LEU A 299 13.36 -10.58 -13.93
CA LEU A 299 12.47 -9.76 -14.75
C LEU A 299 12.88 -8.27 -14.75
N SER A 300 13.39 -7.76 -13.64
CA SER A 300 13.80 -6.35 -13.53
C SER A 300 15.09 -6.03 -14.28
N ASP A 301 15.90 -7.04 -14.59
CA ASP A 301 17.14 -6.89 -15.32
C ASP A 301 16.97 -6.91 -16.85
N PHE A 302 15.74 -7.25 -17.31
CA PHE A 302 15.44 -7.18 -18.75
C PHE A 302 15.48 -5.73 -19.24
N PRO A 303 15.97 -5.48 -20.46
CA PRO A 303 15.92 -4.16 -21.07
C PRO A 303 14.46 -3.76 -21.32
N GLY A 304 14.10 -2.54 -21.05
CA GLY A 304 12.73 -2.04 -21.25
C GLY A 304 12.35 -0.88 -20.35
N MET A 305 13.31 -0.34 -19.61
CA MET A 305 13.12 0.91 -18.86
C MET A 305 13.13 2.08 -19.81
N ILE A 306 12.04 2.85 -19.85
CA ILE A 306 11.92 4.08 -20.62
C ILE A 306 11.91 5.25 -19.65
N HIS A 307 12.87 6.16 -19.80
CA HIS A 307 12.96 7.39 -19.04
C HIS A 307 12.34 8.54 -19.87
N PHE A 308 11.18 9.00 -19.47
CA PHE A 308 10.44 10.06 -20.19
C PHE A 308 10.88 11.47 -19.78
N GLY A 309 11.52 11.60 -18.62
CA GLY A 309 11.66 12.91 -17.98
C GLY A 309 10.31 13.44 -17.48
N LYS A 310 10.28 14.71 -17.05
CA LYS A 310 9.04 15.33 -16.57
C LYS A 310 8.13 15.66 -17.78
N PRO A 311 6.99 14.97 -17.97
CA PRO A 311 6.11 15.25 -19.08
C PRO A 311 5.49 16.65 -18.93
N PRO A 312 5.26 17.39 -20.02
CA PRO A 312 4.47 18.62 -19.97
C PRO A 312 3.03 18.30 -19.55
N LEU A 313 2.43 19.18 -18.75
CA LEU A 313 1.08 18.99 -18.21
C LEU A 313 0.05 18.65 -19.30
N ILE A 314 0.20 19.27 -20.48
CA ILE A 314 -0.67 19.02 -21.65
C ILE A 314 -0.62 17.54 -22.06
N LEU A 315 0.56 16.93 -22.10
CA LEU A 315 0.69 15.53 -22.46
C LEU A 315 0.03 14.60 -21.41
N ALA A 316 0.19 14.90 -20.13
CA ALA A 316 -0.46 14.16 -19.06
C ALA A 316 -2.00 14.26 -19.17
N LEU A 317 -2.55 15.44 -19.45
CA LEU A 317 -3.98 15.64 -19.65
C LEU A 317 -4.50 14.94 -20.91
N LEU A 318 -3.75 14.97 -22.02
CA LEU A 318 -4.10 14.25 -23.24
C LEU A 318 -4.12 12.74 -23.04
N LEU A 319 -3.13 12.18 -22.35
CA LEU A 319 -3.11 10.75 -22.01
C LEU A 319 -4.29 10.37 -21.12
N PHE A 320 -4.62 11.22 -20.15
CA PHE A 320 -5.78 11.00 -19.29
C PHE A 320 -7.10 11.05 -20.08
N ALA A 321 -7.27 12.05 -20.93
CA ALA A 321 -8.45 12.17 -21.81
C ALA A 321 -8.56 10.97 -22.77
N ALA A 322 -7.45 10.54 -23.38
CA ALA A 322 -7.40 9.36 -24.25
C ALA A 322 -7.79 8.09 -23.48
N SER A 323 -7.33 7.93 -22.24
CA SER A 323 -7.69 6.80 -21.39
C SER A 323 -9.19 6.77 -21.08
N LEU A 324 -9.79 7.92 -20.75
CA LEU A 324 -11.24 8.05 -20.54
C LEU A 324 -12.04 7.79 -21.82
N PHE A 325 -11.54 8.25 -22.98
CA PHE A 325 -12.17 8.00 -24.28
C PHE A 325 -12.22 6.50 -24.62
N VAL A 326 -11.13 5.76 -24.38
CA VAL A 326 -11.09 4.30 -24.57
C VAL A 326 -12.15 3.60 -23.70
N ILE A 327 -12.33 4.05 -22.45
CA ILE A 327 -13.36 3.51 -21.56
C ILE A 327 -14.77 3.80 -22.09
N SER A 328 -15.01 5.04 -22.57
CA SER A 328 -16.33 5.46 -23.08
C SER A 328 -16.75 4.66 -24.31
N GLN A 329 -15.83 4.33 -25.20
CA GLN A 329 -16.10 3.50 -26.38
C GLN A 329 -16.50 2.07 -26.00
N ASP A 330 -15.83 1.46 -25.00
CA ASP A 330 -16.17 0.11 -24.53
C ASP A 330 -17.53 0.07 -23.79
N THR A 331 -17.97 1.18 -23.20
CA THR A 331 -19.29 1.29 -22.57
C THR A 331 -20.42 1.57 -23.56
N SER A 332 -20.17 2.35 -24.62
CA SER A 332 -21.16 2.70 -25.65
C SER A 332 -21.48 1.56 -26.63
N LEU A 333 -20.62 0.57 -26.79
CA LEU A 333 -20.88 -0.61 -27.61
C LEU A 333 -21.88 -1.61 -26.99
N LYS A 334 -22.47 -1.28 -25.84
CA LYS A 334 -23.35 -2.18 -25.06
C LYS A 334 -24.65 -1.54 -24.58
N SER A 335 -24.92 -0.26 -24.91
CA SER A 335 -26.25 0.33 -24.84
C SER A 335 -27.01 0.07 -26.16
#